data_e1e168bd6b38f6077e87b48f24648c4d
#
_entry.id   e1e168bd6b38f6077e87b48f24648c4d
#
_cell.length_a   1.000
_cell.length_b   1.000
_cell.length_c   1.000
_cell.angle_alpha   90.00
_cell.angle_beta   90.00
_cell.angle_gamma   90.00
#
_symmetry.space_group_name_H-M   'P 1'
#
loop_
_entity.id
_entity.type
_entity.pdbx_description
1 polymer ?
#
loop_
_entity_poly.entity_id
_entity_poly.type
_entity_poly.pdbx_seq_one_letter_code
_entity_poly.pdbx_strand_id
1 'polypeptide(L)'
;MRPDSRRKVIASLHLSRMRPYLDAANGNERQALSLYRWHLELTAATQQILGVAEVILRNSIDDQLCQWNVRQGGGASWLLSPPESPLRSLTAGKRPQAFDRASKEAAAREPGHRRHGQAVKHDDVLAQVMFGMWKDLMPNHSLGASPETTDNKNRRRLWDEALRYAFPHEQDPDGQITYWRVAHMHRLRNRVSHMEPLLDEDVVDLMQEACALVGSIDPDVRNWVTGLNRVPAIVKQRPC
;
A
#
# COMPACT_ATOMS: atom_id res chain seq x y z
N MET A 1 9.63 -21.23 -28.23
CA MET A 1 9.59 -22.36 -27.27
C MET A 1 8.87 -23.54 -27.93
N ARG A 2 9.40 -24.78 -27.78
CA ARG A 2 8.77 -26.01 -28.29
C ARG A 2 7.45 -26.31 -27.56
N PRO A 3 6.46 -27.01 -28.20
CA PRO A 3 5.17 -27.32 -27.58
C PRO A 3 5.29 -28.02 -26.20
N ASP A 4 6.13 -29.05 -26.11
CA ASP A 4 6.31 -29.80 -24.84
C ASP A 4 6.90 -28.93 -23.74
N SER A 5 7.81 -28.01 -24.08
CA SER A 5 8.36 -27.06 -23.10
C SER A 5 7.28 -26.07 -22.59
N ARG A 6 6.35 -25.65 -23.47
CA ARG A 6 5.24 -24.77 -23.04
C ARG A 6 4.33 -25.47 -22.04
N ARG A 7 3.93 -26.73 -22.35
CA ARG A 7 3.10 -27.53 -21.43
C ARG A 7 3.76 -27.73 -20.07
N LYS A 8 5.07 -28.01 -20.05
CA LYS A 8 5.83 -28.13 -18.80
C LYS A 8 5.80 -26.81 -17.99
N VAL A 9 5.99 -25.65 -18.64
CA VAL A 9 5.91 -24.34 -17.97
C VAL A 9 4.51 -24.10 -17.41
N ILE A 10 3.46 -24.34 -18.19
CA ILE A 10 2.07 -24.16 -17.76
C ILE A 10 1.76 -25.09 -16.58
N ALA A 11 2.20 -26.35 -16.64
CA ALA A 11 2.01 -27.30 -15.55
C ALA A 11 2.74 -26.87 -14.27
N SER A 12 3.97 -26.36 -14.38
CA SER A 12 4.75 -25.84 -13.24
C SER A 12 4.14 -24.59 -12.61
N LEU A 13 3.48 -23.72 -13.39
CA LEU A 13 2.76 -22.57 -12.89
C LEU A 13 1.38 -22.92 -12.31
N HIS A 14 0.93 -24.14 -12.52
CA HIS A 14 -0.39 -24.66 -12.20
C HIS A 14 -1.52 -24.10 -13.09
N LEU A 15 -2.46 -24.98 -13.46
CA LEU A 15 -3.55 -24.62 -14.39
C LEU A 15 -4.46 -23.51 -13.83
N SER A 16 -4.71 -23.51 -12.52
CA SER A 16 -5.53 -22.45 -11.89
C SER A 16 -4.92 -21.06 -12.04
N ARG A 17 -3.59 -20.96 -11.96
CA ARG A 17 -2.85 -19.70 -12.19
C ARG A 17 -2.89 -19.28 -13.66
N MET A 18 -2.77 -20.24 -14.56
CA MET A 18 -2.70 -19.98 -16.01
C MET A 18 -4.06 -19.81 -16.67
N ARG A 19 -5.16 -20.24 -16.02
CA ARG A 19 -6.50 -20.20 -16.59
C ARG A 19 -6.91 -18.81 -17.12
N PRO A 20 -6.80 -17.69 -16.39
CA PRO A 20 -7.19 -16.38 -16.91
C PRO A 20 -6.45 -16.00 -18.20
N TYR A 21 -5.18 -16.40 -18.34
CA TYR A 21 -4.36 -16.12 -19.52
C TYR A 21 -4.71 -17.06 -20.69
N LEU A 22 -5.06 -18.30 -20.40
CA LEU A 22 -5.52 -19.27 -21.41
C LEU A 22 -6.88 -18.86 -21.97
N ASP A 23 -7.79 -18.44 -21.10
CA ASP A 23 -9.12 -17.96 -21.48
C ASP A 23 -9.00 -16.68 -22.34
N ALA A 24 -8.17 -15.72 -21.94
CA ALA A 24 -7.90 -14.51 -22.71
C ALA A 24 -7.19 -14.78 -24.06
N ALA A 25 -6.48 -15.92 -24.17
CA ALA A 25 -5.80 -16.37 -25.41
C ALA A 25 -6.60 -17.41 -26.18
N ASN A 26 -7.88 -17.62 -25.91
CA ASN A 26 -8.72 -18.65 -26.56
C ASN A 26 -8.06 -20.04 -26.60
N GLY A 27 -7.40 -20.43 -25.49
CA GLY A 27 -6.71 -21.71 -25.35
C GLY A 27 -5.32 -21.79 -26.00
N ASN A 28 -4.84 -20.72 -26.65
CA ASN A 28 -3.52 -20.71 -27.29
C ASN A 28 -2.41 -20.59 -26.25
N GLU A 29 -1.73 -21.71 -25.95
CA GLU A 29 -0.66 -21.82 -24.94
C GLU A 29 0.49 -20.81 -25.14
N ARG A 30 0.88 -20.55 -26.41
CA ARG A 30 1.97 -19.62 -26.73
C ARG A 30 1.57 -18.18 -26.38
N GLN A 31 0.36 -17.81 -26.75
CA GLN A 31 -0.18 -16.48 -26.49
C GLN A 31 -0.46 -16.28 -24.99
N ALA A 32 -1.01 -17.29 -24.31
CA ALA A 32 -1.22 -17.27 -22.87
C ALA A 32 0.09 -17.04 -22.09
N LEU A 33 1.19 -17.69 -22.48
CA LEU A 33 2.50 -17.47 -21.88
C LEU A 33 3.07 -16.08 -22.21
N SER A 34 2.78 -15.53 -23.38
CA SER A 34 3.16 -14.15 -23.72
C SER A 34 2.39 -13.13 -22.87
N LEU A 35 1.09 -13.34 -22.66
CA LEU A 35 0.26 -12.53 -21.75
C LEU A 35 0.73 -12.65 -20.30
N TYR A 36 1.07 -13.86 -19.85
CA TYR A 36 1.61 -14.06 -18.50
C TYR A 36 2.93 -13.31 -18.30
N ARG A 37 3.85 -13.37 -19.28
CA ARG A 37 5.11 -12.61 -19.23
C ARG A 37 4.86 -11.11 -19.19
N TRP A 38 3.99 -10.59 -20.03
CA TRP A 38 3.59 -9.18 -20.01
C TRP A 38 3.01 -8.78 -18.64
N HIS A 39 2.16 -9.63 -18.06
CA HIS A 39 1.60 -9.41 -16.74
C HIS A 39 2.70 -9.33 -15.66
N LEU A 40 3.75 -10.15 -15.71
CA LEU A 40 4.87 -10.07 -14.77
C LEU A 40 5.59 -8.71 -14.88
N GLU A 41 5.81 -8.21 -16.08
CA GLU A 41 6.43 -6.91 -16.34
C GLU A 41 5.54 -5.77 -15.83
N LEU A 42 4.22 -5.84 -16.09
CA LEU A 42 3.23 -4.90 -15.57
C LEU A 42 3.19 -4.88 -14.05
N THR A 43 3.13 -6.05 -13.42
CA THR A 43 3.13 -6.22 -11.96
C THR A 43 4.38 -5.60 -11.32
N ALA A 44 5.56 -5.85 -11.88
CA ALA A 44 6.81 -5.30 -11.39
C ALA A 44 6.84 -3.76 -11.46
N ALA A 45 6.40 -3.19 -12.59
CA ALA A 45 6.33 -1.73 -12.74
C ALA A 45 5.29 -1.09 -11.81
N THR A 46 4.14 -1.74 -11.63
CA THR A 46 3.10 -1.31 -10.69
C THR A 46 3.60 -1.36 -9.25
N GLN A 47 4.25 -2.46 -8.84
CA GLN A 47 4.82 -2.60 -7.50
C GLN A 47 5.87 -1.52 -7.19
N GLN A 48 6.65 -1.10 -8.16
CA GLN A 48 7.64 -0.02 -7.99
C GLN A 48 6.96 1.28 -7.56
N ILE A 49 5.90 1.70 -8.24
CA ILE A 49 5.19 2.95 -7.94
C ILE A 49 4.44 2.84 -6.61
N LEU A 50 3.72 1.73 -6.40
CA LEU A 50 2.98 1.51 -5.16
C LEU A 50 3.90 1.49 -3.94
N GLY A 51 5.08 0.88 -4.05
CA GLY A 51 6.04 0.81 -2.95
C GLY A 51 6.57 2.20 -2.56
N VAL A 52 6.90 3.04 -3.55
CA VAL A 52 7.34 4.42 -3.29
C VAL A 52 6.19 5.26 -2.69
N ALA A 53 4.99 5.18 -3.28
CA ALA A 53 3.82 5.89 -2.79
C ALA A 53 3.43 5.45 -1.36
N GLU A 54 3.55 4.15 -1.03
CA GLU A 54 3.33 3.63 0.32
C GLU A 54 4.30 4.23 1.34
N VAL A 55 5.59 4.34 0.98
CA VAL A 55 6.60 4.94 1.87
C VAL A 55 6.31 6.42 2.11
N ILE A 56 5.97 7.18 1.06
CA ILE A 56 5.65 8.61 1.16
C ILE A 56 4.39 8.81 2.01
N LEU A 57 3.33 8.06 1.74
CA LEU A 57 2.07 8.11 2.47
C LEU A 57 2.27 7.85 3.96
N ARG A 58 2.93 6.73 4.30
CA ARG A 58 3.14 6.35 5.70
C ARG A 58 3.95 7.38 6.47
N ASN A 59 5.02 7.93 5.86
CA ASN A 59 5.88 8.90 6.53
C ASN A 59 5.11 10.21 6.79
N SER A 60 4.35 10.70 5.80
CA SER A 60 3.54 11.92 5.97
C SER A 60 2.48 11.77 7.06
N ILE A 61 1.78 10.63 7.09
CA ILE A 61 0.79 10.33 8.14
C ILE A 61 1.47 10.20 9.50
N ASP A 62 2.58 9.49 9.56
CA ASP A 62 3.32 9.24 10.81
C ASP A 62 3.80 10.54 11.45
N ASP A 63 4.37 11.46 10.66
CA ASP A 63 4.80 12.77 11.14
C ASP A 63 3.65 13.54 11.80
N GLN A 64 2.47 13.55 11.19
CA GLN A 64 1.30 14.22 11.75
C GLN A 64 0.77 13.52 13.01
N LEU A 65 0.80 12.19 13.05
CA LEU A 65 0.39 11.44 14.23
C LEU A 65 1.35 11.61 15.41
N CYS A 66 2.65 11.67 15.16
CA CYS A 66 3.65 11.98 16.20
C CYS A 66 3.41 13.37 16.81
N GLN A 67 3.25 14.40 15.96
CA GLN A 67 2.98 15.77 16.41
C GLN A 67 1.64 15.85 17.16
N TRP A 68 0.59 15.23 16.65
CA TRP A 68 -0.72 15.21 17.27
C TRP A 68 -0.67 14.52 18.65
N ASN A 69 -0.02 13.36 18.74
CA ASN A 69 0.08 12.58 19.97
C ASN A 69 0.75 13.41 21.09
N VAL A 70 1.81 14.15 20.77
CA VAL A 70 2.48 15.07 21.70
C VAL A 70 1.53 16.19 22.14
N ARG A 71 0.79 16.81 21.20
CA ARG A 71 -0.18 17.86 21.53
C ARG A 71 -1.30 17.38 22.44
N GLN A 72 -1.65 16.08 22.38
CA GLN A 72 -2.64 15.46 23.27
C GLN A 72 -2.06 15.01 24.62
N GLY A 73 -0.78 15.23 24.89
CA GLY A 73 -0.11 14.84 26.14
C GLY A 73 0.56 13.46 26.09
N GLY A 74 0.57 12.80 24.95
CA GLY A 74 1.26 11.52 24.73
C GLY A 74 2.76 11.68 24.47
N GLY A 75 3.47 10.54 24.36
CA GLY A 75 4.89 10.51 24.04
C GLY A 75 5.19 10.89 22.59
N ALA A 76 6.47 11.19 22.29
CA ALA A 76 6.93 11.55 20.95
C ALA A 76 6.71 10.43 19.90
N SER A 77 6.64 9.19 20.34
CA SER A 77 6.36 8.04 19.47
C SER A 77 5.06 7.36 19.85
N TRP A 78 4.05 7.47 19.01
CA TRP A 78 2.78 6.75 19.14
C TRP A 78 2.91 5.24 18.90
N LEU A 79 4.04 4.79 18.31
CA LEU A 79 4.33 3.39 18.00
C LEU A 79 5.01 2.68 19.18
N LEU A 80 5.93 3.32 19.89
CA LEU A 80 6.69 2.71 20.98
C LEU A 80 5.89 2.63 22.28
N SER A 81 5.02 3.59 22.54
CA SER A 81 4.13 3.62 23.71
C SER A 81 2.66 3.72 23.26
N PRO A 82 1.70 3.35 24.11
CA PRO A 82 0.28 3.53 23.78
C PRO A 82 -0.02 5.01 23.49
N PRO A 83 -0.59 5.33 22.32
CA PRO A 83 -0.92 6.72 21.96
C PRO A 83 -2.16 7.21 22.69
N GLU A 84 -2.46 8.49 22.56
CA GLU A 84 -3.69 9.09 23.08
C GLU A 84 -4.94 8.68 22.27
N SER A 85 -6.13 8.80 22.88
CA SER A 85 -7.40 8.52 22.22
C SER A 85 -7.77 9.65 21.25
N PRO A 86 -8.27 9.37 20.03
CA PRO A 86 -8.81 8.09 19.57
C PRO A 86 -7.81 7.15 18.88
N LEU A 87 -6.56 7.59 18.64
CA LEU A 87 -5.56 6.78 17.92
C LEU A 87 -5.31 5.44 18.64
N ARG A 88 -5.36 5.43 19.98
CA ARG A 88 -5.21 4.20 20.79
C ARG A 88 -6.22 3.12 20.40
N SER A 89 -7.50 3.48 20.33
CA SER A 89 -8.57 2.53 19.99
C SER A 89 -8.46 2.06 18.52
N LEU A 90 -8.19 2.99 17.61
CA LEU A 90 -8.10 2.68 16.17
C LEU A 90 -6.91 1.79 15.82
N THR A 91 -5.86 1.76 16.66
CA THR A 91 -4.63 0.99 16.39
C THR A 91 -4.40 -0.17 17.38
N ALA A 92 -5.31 -0.41 18.32
CA ALA A 92 -5.15 -1.33 19.45
C ALA A 92 -4.71 -2.75 19.05
N GLY A 93 -5.21 -3.30 17.94
CA GLY A 93 -4.84 -4.63 17.45
C GLY A 93 -3.58 -4.66 16.57
N LYS A 94 -3.29 -3.58 15.85
CA LYS A 94 -2.26 -3.56 14.80
C LYS A 94 -0.91 -3.02 15.28
N ARG A 95 -0.92 -1.99 16.12
CA ARG A 95 0.29 -1.40 16.68
C ARG A 95 1.13 -2.41 17.50
N PRO A 96 0.56 -3.16 18.47
CA PRO A 96 1.30 -4.17 19.22
C PRO A 96 1.92 -5.24 18.30
N GLN A 97 1.19 -5.69 17.28
CA GLN A 97 1.72 -6.66 16.33
C GLN A 97 2.91 -6.12 15.52
N ALA A 98 2.89 -4.84 15.12
CA ALA A 98 4.02 -4.21 14.45
C ALA A 98 5.22 -4.10 15.40
N PHE A 99 5.00 -3.72 16.66
CA PHE A 99 6.03 -3.67 17.70
C PHE A 99 6.67 -5.04 17.95
N ASP A 100 5.86 -6.11 18.07
CA ASP A 100 6.34 -7.48 18.26
C ASP A 100 7.20 -7.96 17.08
N ARG A 101 6.80 -7.66 15.83
CA ARG A 101 7.61 -7.99 14.65
C ARG A 101 8.94 -7.25 14.67
N ALA A 102 8.94 -5.94 14.92
CA ALA A 102 10.14 -5.13 15.03
C ALA A 102 11.07 -5.63 16.13
N SER A 103 10.52 -6.05 17.28
CA SER A 103 11.28 -6.59 18.40
C SER A 103 11.94 -7.92 18.04
N LYS A 104 11.25 -8.81 17.35
CA LYS A 104 11.80 -10.08 16.85
C LYS A 104 12.93 -9.85 15.86
N GLU A 105 12.75 -8.94 14.90
CA GLU A 105 13.80 -8.58 13.95
C GLU A 105 15.02 -7.94 14.63
N ALA A 106 14.80 -7.07 15.61
CA ALA A 106 15.88 -6.46 16.37
C ALA A 106 16.68 -7.50 17.17
N ALA A 107 16.00 -8.47 17.77
CA ALA A 107 16.62 -9.57 18.52
C ALA A 107 17.39 -10.55 17.59
N ALA A 108 16.95 -10.72 16.35
CA ALA A 108 17.60 -11.58 15.37
C ALA A 108 18.79 -10.95 14.63
N ARG A 109 19.15 -9.70 14.94
CA ARG A 109 20.30 -9.03 14.30
C ARG A 109 21.61 -9.75 14.64
N GLU A 110 22.33 -10.13 13.60
CA GLU A 110 23.64 -10.79 13.75
C GLU A 110 24.67 -9.88 14.44
N PRO A 111 25.72 -10.44 15.11
CA PRO A 111 26.74 -9.67 15.81
C PRO A 111 27.45 -8.60 14.95
N GLY A 112 27.59 -8.83 13.63
CA GLY A 112 28.16 -7.88 12.68
C GLY A 112 27.22 -6.76 12.24
N HIS A 113 25.96 -6.80 12.59
CA HIS A 113 25.00 -5.75 12.22
C HIS A 113 25.24 -4.49 13.07
N ARG A 114 25.31 -3.30 12.39
CA ARG A 114 25.58 -2.00 13.05
C ARG A 114 24.66 -1.67 14.25
N ARG A 115 23.51 -2.30 14.34
CA ARG A 115 22.51 -2.10 15.40
C ARG A 115 22.28 -3.36 16.24
N HIS A 116 23.23 -4.30 16.24
CA HIS A 116 23.16 -5.48 17.10
C HIS A 116 23.08 -5.06 18.57
N GLY A 117 22.18 -5.68 19.32
CA GLY A 117 21.95 -5.39 20.75
C GLY A 117 21.29 -4.05 21.06
N GLN A 118 20.94 -3.24 20.06
CA GLN A 118 20.24 -1.98 20.27
C GLN A 118 18.74 -2.18 20.40
N ALA A 119 18.10 -1.39 21.26
CA ALA A 119 16.65 -1.36 21.42
C ALA A 119 15.93 -0.99 20.12
N VAL A 120 14.68 -1.45 20.01
CA VAL A 120 13.76 -1.08 18.92
C VAL A 120 13.51 0.42 18.95
N LYS A 121 13.58 1.06 17.78
CA LYS A 121 13.26 2.48 17.57
C LYS A 121 11.92 2.63 16.87
N HIS A 122 11.41 3.85 16.83
CA HIS A 122 10.19 4.22 16.15
C HIS A 122 10.17 3.72 14.69
N ASP A 123 11.22 4.00 13.93
CA ASP A 123 11.32 3.61 12.52
C ASP A 123 11.34 2.09 12.29
N ASP A 124 11.85 1.32 13.26
CA ASP A 124 11.79 -0.14 13.19
C ASP A 124 10.34 -0.63 13.25
N VAL A 125 9.53 -0.02 14.12
CA VAL A 125 8.10 -0.36 14.25
C VAL A 125 7.32 0.16 13.05
N LEU A 126 7.61 1.39 12.60
CA LEU A 126 6.98 2.00 11.43
C LEU A 126 7.16 1.12 10.17
N ALA A 127 8.35 0.55 9.98
CA ALA A 127 8.63 -0.37 8.88
C ALA A 127 7.79 -1.67 8.94
N GLN A 128 7.30 -2.05 10.11
CA GLN A 128 6.47 -3.24 10.34
C GLN A 128 4.96 -2.95 10.27
N VAL A 129 4.56 -1.69 10.12
CA VAL A 129 3.15 -1.34 9.97
C VAL A 129 2.64 -1.79 8.61
N MET A 130 1.59 -2.59 8.60
CA MET A 130 0.98 -3.05 7.36
C MET A 130 0.13 -1.95 6.72
N PHE A 131 0.10 -1.90 5.38
CA PHE A 131 -0.65 -0.89 4.62
C PHE A 131 -2.10 -0.72 5.07
N GLY A 132 -2.79 -1.83 5.37
CA GLY A 132 -4.19 -1.80 5.82
C GLY A 132 -4.44 -0.95 7.07
N MET A 133 -3.41 -0.67 7.90
CA MET A 133 -3.57 0.25 9.02
C MET A 133 -3.78 1.69 8.54
N TRP A 134 -3.02 2.14 7.56
CA TRP A 134 -3.15 3.50 7.01
C TRP A 134 -4.54 3.75 6.43
N LYS A 135 -5.07 2.79 5.67
CA LYS A 135 -6.44 2.84 5.16
C LYS A 135 -7.48 2.89 6.31
N ASP A 136 -7.28 2.10 7.36
CA ASP A 136 -8.24 1.99 8.46
C ASP A 136 -8.21 3.20 9.42
N LEU A 137 -7.20 4.05 9.33
CA LEU A 137 -7.18 5.34 10.04
C LEU A 137 -7.99 6.43 9.33
N MET A 138 -8.25 6.31 8.01
CA MET A 138 -9.04 7.27 7.26
C MET A 138 -10.53 7.21 7.63
N PRO A 139 -11.29 8.33 7.53
CA PRO A 139 -12.75 8.29 7.58
C PRO A 139 -13.29 7.25 6.61
N ASN A 140 -14.19 6.39 7.06
CA ASN A 140 -14.66 5.30 6.21
C ASN A 140 -15.83 5.76 5.34
N HIS A 141 -15.61 5.87 4.05
CA HIS A 141 -16.58 6.24 3.02
C HIS A 141 -17.02 5.04 2.13
N SER A 142 -16.74 3.79 2.55
CA SER A 142 -17.19 2.61 1.80
C SER A 142 -18.72 2.52 1.77
N LEU A 143 -19.25 1.87 0.73
CA LEU A 143 -20.69 1.60 0.62
C LEU A 143 -21.18 0.85 1.86
N GLY A 144 -22.25 1.38 2.49
CA GLY A 144 -22.81 0.81 3.72
C GLY A 144 -22.10 1.20 5.02
N ALA A 145 -21.01 1.95 4.97
CA ALA A 145 -20.39 2.48 6.17
C ALA A 145 -21.30 3.53 6.82
N SER A 146 -21.62 3.34 8.10
CA SER A 146 -22.38 4.34 8.86
C SER A 146 -21.41 5.38 9.44
N PRO A 147 -21.68 6.69 9.22
CA PRO A 147 -20.90 7.76 9.85
C PRO A 147 -21.07 7.78 11.37
N GLU A 148 -22.16 7.18 11.90
CA GLU A 148 -22.54 7.22 13.31
C GLU A 148 -21.82 6.19 14.18
N THR A 149 -21.12 5.22 13.59
CA THR A 149 -20.35 4.25 14.37
C THR A 149 -19.25 4.95 15.18
N THR A 150 -18.98 4.47 16.37
CA THR A 150 -17.91 5.00 17.24
C THR A 150 -16.57 5.05 16.50
N ASP A 151 -16.23 4.00 15.77
CA ASP A 151 -14.98 3.95 15.00
C ASP A 151 -14.93 5.03 13.92
N ASN A 152 -16.01 5.26 13.18
CA ASN A 152 -16.01 6.28 12.13
C ASN A 152 -16.01 7.70 12.71
N LYS A 153 -16.68 7.94 13.84
CA LYS A 153 -16.57 9.20 14.60
C LYS A 153 -15.12 9.44 15.06
N ASN A 154 -14.46 8.41 15.56
CA ASN A 154 -13.05 8.47 15.97
C ASN A 154 -12.11 8.76 14.80
N ARG A 155 -12.34 8.15 13.64
CA ARG A 155 -11.58 8.40 12.40
C ARG A 155 -11.77 9.82 11.90
N ARG A 156 -13.01 10.35 11.90
CA ARG A 156 -13.29 11.74 11.54
C ARG A 156 -12.60 12.71 12.48
N ARG A 157 -12.68 12.48 13.80
CA ARG A 157 -11.94 13.29 14.75
C ARG A 157 -10.44 13.28 14.48
N LEU A 158 -9.86 12.11 14.25
CA LEU A 158 -8.43 11.98 13.94
C LEU A 158 -8.08 12.66 12.60
N TRP A 159 -8.97 12.60 11.61
CA TRP A 159 -8.83 13.32 10.35
C TRP A 159 -8.76 14.83 10.59
N ASP A 160 -9.72 15.38 11.29
CA ASP A 160 -9.82 16.82 11.54
C ASP A 160 -8.64 17.35 12.37
N GLU A 161 -8.19 16.59 13.36
CA GLU A 161 -7.16 17.01 14.32
C GLU A 161 -5.72 16.73 13.84
N ALA A 162 -5.52 15.77 12.91
CA ALA A 162 -4.19 15.31 12.51
C ALA A 162 -4.07 14.99 11.01
N LEU A 163 -4.83 14.02 10.50
CA LEU A 163 -4.49 13.37 9.22
C LEU A 163 -4.63 14.28 8.02
N ARG A 164 -5.59 15.21 8.01
CA ARG A 164 -5.75 16.17 6.92
C ARG A 164 -4.48 16.99 6.65
N TYR A 165 -3.67 17.22 7.66
CA TYR A 165 -2.42 17.99 7.53
C TYR A 165 -1.29 17.18 6.87
N ALA A 166 -1.47 15.87 6.72
CA ALA A 166 -0.58 15.05 5.91
C ALA A 166 -0.77 15.26 4.39
N PHE A 167 -1.87 15.95 3.99
CA PHE A 167 -2.26 16.17 2.60
C PHE A 167 -2.49 17.68 2.31
N PRO A 168 -1.49 18.54 2.51
CA PRO A 168 -1.67 20.00 2.49
C PRO A 168 -2.06 20.56 1.11
N HIS A 169 -1.90 19.77 0.04
CA HIS A 169 -2.22 20.16 -1.34
C HIS A 169 -3.54 19.58 -1.86
N GLU A 170 -4.40 19.05 -0.96
CA GLU A 170 -5.72 18.54 -1.31
C GLU A 170 -6.82 19.27 -0.53
N GLN A 171 -7.86 19.69 -1.22
CA GLN A 171 -9.07 20.20 -0.59
C GLN A 171 -10.06 19.06 -0.34
N ASP A 172 -9.90 18.39 0.78
CA ASP A 172 -10.65 17.19 1.15
C ASP A 172 -11.16 17.32 2.60
N PRO A 173 -12.22 18.13 2.82
CA PRO A 173 -12.64 18.49 4.19
C PRO A 173 -13.11 17.30 5.02
N ASP A 174 -13.67 16.28 4.41
CA ASP A 174 -14.20 15.09 5.09
C ASP A 174 -13.36 13.80 4.88
N GLY A 175 -12.26 13.90 4.14
CA GLY A 175 -11.36 12.78 3.88
C GLY A 175 -11.85 11.78 2.84
N GLN A 176 -12.89 12.11 2.06
CA GLN A 176 -13.49 11.19 1.09
C GLN A 176 -12.55 10.89 -0.08
N ILE A 177 -11.94 11.93 -0.65
CA ILE A 177 -11.02 11.78 -1.80
C ILE A 177 -9.82 10.94 -1.38
N THR A 178 -9.21 11.28 -0.26
CA THR A 178 -8.04 10.58 0.29
C THR A 178 -8.39 9.13 0.64
N TYR A 179 -9.55 8.90 1.27
CA TYR A 179 -10.01 7.54 1.58
C TYR A 179 -10.07 6.65 0.33
N TRP A 180 -10.68 7.11 -0.76
CA TRP A 180 -10.83 6.29 -1.96
C TRP A 180 -9.48 6.04 -2.65
N ARG A 181 -8.61 7.05 -2.77
CA ARG A 181 -7.26 6.88 -3.31
C ARG A 181 -6.45 5.85 -2.50
N VAL A 182 -6.47 5.95 -1.16
CA VAL A 182 -5.78 4.99 -0.29
C VAL A 182 -6.41 3.60 -0.37
N ALA A 183 -7.73 3.48 -0.45
CA ALA A 183 -8.44 2.21 -0.58
C ALA A 183 -8.13 1.51 -1.91
N HIS A 184 -8.15 2.24 -3.03
CA HIS A 184 -7.80 1.72 -4.35
C HIS A 184 -6.32 1.28 -4.40
N MET A 185 -5.42 2.10 -3.88
CA MET A 185 -4.00 1.77 -3.78
C MET A 185 -3.78 0.51 -2.92
N HIS A 186 -4.46 0.38 -1.78
CA HIS A 186 -4.39 -0.82 -0.92
C HIS A 186 -4.89 -2.07 -1.65
N ARG A 187 -6.03 -1.97 -2.36
CA ARG A 187 -6.58 -3.07 -3.15
C ARG A 187 -5.60 -3.53 -4.23
N LEU A 188 -5.09 -2.59 -5.02
CA LEU A 188 -4.15 -2.91 -6.09
C LEU A 188 -2.83 -3.48 -5.56
N ARG A 189 -2.28 -2.89 -4.49
CA ARG A 189 -1.07 -3.38 -3.83
C ARG A 189 -1.22 -4.84 -3.38
N ASN A 190 -2.36 -5.21 -2.80
CA ASN A 190 -2.62 -6.59 -2.40
C ASN A 190 -2.68 -7.53 -3.61
N ARG A 191 -3.39 -7.16 -4.67
CA ARG A 191 -3.42 -7.95 -5.92
C ARG A 191 -2.03 -8.17 -6.51
N VAL A 192 -1.24 -7.11 -6.58
CA VAL A 192 0.14 -7.15 -7.09
C VAL A 192 1.03 -8.04 -6.20
N SER A 193 0.94 -7.91 -4.88
CA SER A 193 1.72 -8.71 -3.93
C SER A 193 1.38 -10.22 -3.98
N HIS A 194 0.14 -10.55 -4.30
CA HIS A 194 -0.31 -11.93 -4.49
C HIS A 194 -0.20 -12.42 -5.95
N MET A 195 0.40 -11.62 -6.82
CA MET A 195 0.54 -11.93 -8.25
C MET A 195 -0.80 -12.26 -8.92
N GLU A 196 -1.90 -11.62 -8.48
CA GLU A 196 -3.21 -11.80 -9.09
C GLU A 196 -3.25 -11.21 -10.50
N PRO A 197 -4.02 -11.80 -11.43
CA PRO A 197 -4.15 -11.28 -12.80
C PRO A 197 -4.67 -9.84 -12.82
N LEU A 198 -3.99 -8.98 -13.58
CA LEU A 198 -4.37 -7.58 -13.81
C LEU A 198 -4.95 -7.37 -15.23
N LEU A 199 -5.44 -8.43 -15.89
CA LEU A 199 -5.88 -8.41 -17.28
C LEU A 199 -7.07 -7.46 -17.53
N ASP A 200 -7.94 -7.32 -16.52
CA ASP A 200 -9.21 -6.57 -16.58
C ASP A 200 -9.21 -5.33 -15.67
N GLU A 201 -8.04 -4.97 -15.12
CA GLU A 201 -7.89 -3.77 -14.29
C GLU A 201 -7.40 -2.58 -15.14
N ASP A 202 -7.98 -1.41 -14.92
CA ASP A 202 -7.41 -0.16 -15.43
C ASP A 202 -6.24 0.28 -14.53
N VAL A 203 -5.09 -0.38 -14.73
CA VAL A 203 -3.89 -0.12 -13.94
C VAL A 203 -3.35 1.29 -14.22
N VAL A 204 -3.61 1.86 -15.41
CA VAL A 204 -3.14 3.21 -15.75
C VAL A 204 -3.84 4.24 -14.89
N ASP A 205 -5.17 4.15 -14.78
CA ASP A 205 -5.98 5.06 -13.96
C ASP A 205 -5.63 4.91 -12.47
N LEU A 206 -5.51 3.68 -11.97
CA LEU A 206 -5.11 3.42 -10.59
C LEU A 206 -3.70 3.97 -10.26
N MET A 207 -2.78 3.98 -11.23
CA MET A 207 -1.46 4.63 -11.05
C MET A 207 -1.56 6.16 -11.06
N GLN A 208 -2.49 6.74 -11.84
CA GLN A 208 -2.75 8.18 -11.79
C GLN A 208 -3.30 8.59 -10.42
N GLU A 209 -4.23 7.82 -9.85
CA GLU A 209 -4.74 8.04 -8.49
C GLU A 209 -3.63 7.94 -7.43
N ALA A 210 -2.74 6.95 -7.53
CA ALA A 210 -1.60 6.81 -6.62
C ALA A 210 -0.64 8.00 -6.74
N CYS A 211 -0.35 8.47 -7.95
CA CYS A 211 0.44 9.69 -8.17
C CYS A 211 -0.29 10.96 -7.68
N ALA A 212 -1.61 11.03 -7.83
CA ALA A 212 -2.41 12.13 -7.30
C ALA A 212 -2.40 12.16 -5.77
N LEU A 213 -2.45 10.99 -5.11
CA LEU A 213 -2.29 10.86 -3.66
C LEU A 213 -0.92 11.39 -3.20
N VAL A 214 0.16 11.05 -3.90
CA VAL A 214 1.49 11.62 -3.61
C VAL A 214 1.49 13.13 -3.83
N GLY A 215 0.82 13.62 -4.87
CA GLY A 215 0.71 15.06 -5.16
C GLY A 215 -0.07 15.86 -4.13
N SER A 216 -1.02 15.21 -3.43
CA SER A 216 -1.71 15.83 -2.30
C SER A 216 -0.79 16.05 -1.08
N ILE A 217 0.30 15.29 -0.99
CA ILE A 217 1.34 15.42 0.03
C ILE A 217 2.38 16.46 -0.44
N ASP A 218 2.94 16.28 -1.64
CA ASP A 218 3.95 17.15 -2.23
C ASP A 218 3.95 17.06 -3.77
N PRO A 219 3.70 18.18 -4.49
CA PRO A 219 3.67 18.22 -5.95
C PRO A 219 5.02 17.91 -6.62
N ASP A 220 6.15 18.26 -6.01
CA ASP A 220 7.46 17.98 -6.58
C ASP A 220 7.80 16.50 -6.47
N VAL A 221 7.46 15.88 -5.32
CA VAL A 221 7.58 14.44 -5.12
C VAL A 221 6.68 13.67 -6.09
N ARG A 222 5.45 14.16 -6.36
CA ARG A 222 4.59 13.60 -7.42
C ARG A 222 5.28 13.60 -8.78
N ASN A 223 5.90 14.72 -9.17
CA ASN A 223 6.59 14.81 -10.46
C ASN A 223 7.70 13.77 -10.58
N TRP A 224 8.48 13.59 -9.52
CA TRP A 224 9.51 12.55 -9.47
C TRP A 224 8.93 11.13 -9.58
N VAL A 225 7.88 10.79 -8.81
CA VAL A 225 7.21 9.48 -8.87
C VAL A 225 6.60 9.22 -10.25
N THR A 226 5.97 10.25 -10.86
CA THR A 226 5.41 10.16 -12.20
C THR A 226 6.49 9.85 -13.24
N GLY A 227 7.69 10.43 -13.10
CA GLY A 227 8.84 10.14 -13.97
C GLY A 227 9.33 8.68 -13.88
N LEU A 228 9.06 7.98 -12.79
CA LEU A 228 9.37 6.55 -12.63
C LEU A 228 8.32 5.63 -13.26
N ASN A 229 7.12 6.14 -13.58
CA ASN A 229 5.97 5.34 -13.96
C ASN A 229 6.07 4.82 -15.41
N ARG A 230 6.44 3.54 -15.55
CA ARG A 230 6.51 2.83 -16.83
C ARG A 230 5.22 2.08 -17.20
N VAL A 231 4.23 2.05 -16.31
CA VAL A 231 2.98 1.28 -16.49
C VAL A 231 2.28 1.62 -17.81
N PRO A 232 2.09 2.91 -18.21
CA PRO A 232 1.42 3.23 -19.47
C PRO A 232 2.14 2.68 -20.72
N ALA A 233 3.48 2.64 -20.67
CA ALA A 233 4.25 2.07 -21.78
C ALA A 233 4.11 0.55 -21.88
N ILE A 234 4.10 -0.14 -20.72
CA ILE A 234 3.94 -1.60 -20.67
C ILE A 234 2.52 -2.01 -21.06
N VAL A 235 1.48 -1.27 -20.65
CA VAL A 235 0.09 -1.54 -21.01
C VAL A 235 -0.08 -1.53 -22.55
N LYS A 236 0.55 -0.57 -23.24
CA LYS A 236 0.53 -0.50 -24.73
C LYS A 236 1.20 -1.69 -25.41
N GLN A 237 2.04 -2.45 -24.72
CA GLN A 237 2.75 -3.62 -25.24
C GLN A 237 2.01 -4.93 -24.97
N ARG A 238 0.76 -4.87 -24.51
CA ARG A 238 -0.06 -6.06 -24.26
C ARG A 238 -0.13 -6.92 -25.52
N PRO A 239 0.26 -8.21 -25.45
CA PRO A 239 0.10 -9.14 -26.58
C PRO A 239 -1.37 -9.31 -26.95
N CYS A 240 -1.66 -9.32 -28.26
CA CYS A 240 -2.99 -9.61 -28.83
C CYS A 240 -3.32 -11.09 -28.74
#